data_324531b4f4ff10585f1e96eba561fde6
#
_entry.id   324531b4f4ff10585f1e96eba561fde6
#
_cell.length_a   1.000
_cell.length_b   1.000
_cell.length_c   1.000
_cell.angle_alpha   90.00
_cell.angle_beta   90.00
_cell.angle_gamma   90.00
#
_symmetry.space_group_name_H-M   'P 1'
#
loop_
_entity.id
_entity.type
_entity.pdbx_description
1 polymer ?
#
loop_
_entity_poly.entity_id
_entity_poly.type
_entity_poly.pdbx_seq_one_letter_code
_entity_poly.pdbx_strand_id
1 'polypeptide(L)'
;MHAGREPHPASSAEADSSAFGDADSAIMAMAVLAESHDPHIGRHLLRTSRLVAALAAELRFHRRFAGTLTEANIALIVRAVPLHDIGKASVDPAILRKPGRLTPEEFTAMRSHTTNGRAALEASAQALGGMTPFLRFACEIAGGHQEKWDGSGYPAALAGEAIPVAARLMAVADVYDALVTARTYRPAFTHETAVEMIRQGRGEHFDPDVADAVLVIEERFRAIAAEFADAT
;
A
#
# COMPACT_ATOMS: atom_id res chain seq x y z
N MET A 1 11.88 -0.17 58.64
CA MET A 1 12.64 -0.40 57.39
C MET A 1 11.63 -0.77 56.29
N HIS A 2 11.24 0.19 55.47
CA HIS A 2 10.36 -0.02 54.32
C HIS A 2 11.24 -0.07 53.06
N ALA A 3 11.36 -1.23 52.47
CA ALA A 3 12.04 -1.40 51.19
C ALA A 3 11.14 -0.87 50.07
N GLY A 4 11.60 0.21 49.42
CA GLY A 4 10.98 0.72 48.21
C GLY A 4 11.08 -0.28 47.05
N ARG A 5 9.96 -0.61 46.43
CA ARG A 5 9.91 -1.30 45.13
C ARG A 5 10.16 -0.23 44.05
N GLU A 6 11.23 -0.37 43.32
CA GLU A 6 11.44 0.37 42.09
C GLU A 6 10.43 -0.08 41.02
N PRO A 7 9.87 0.81 40.19
CA PRO A 7 9.01 0.42 39.08
C PRO A 7 9.85 -0.22 37.97
N HIS A 8 9.47 -1.42 37.53
CA HIS A 8 9.98 -2.06 36.32
C HIS A 8 9.70 -1.16 35.10
N PRO A 9 10.64 -0.99 34.16
CA PRO A 9 10.36 -0.32 32.90
C PRO A 9 9.37 -1.18 32.09
N ALA A 10 8.27 -0.56 31.69
CA ALA A 10 7.31 -1.16 30.76
C ALA A 10 8.01 -1.60 29.48
N SER A 11 7.70 -2.82 29.05
CA SER A 11 8.26 -3.45 27.86
C SER A 11 7.93 -2.62 26.60
N SER A 12 8.93 -2.43 25.74
CA SER A 12 8.81 -1.70 24.46
C SER A 12 7.73 -2.28 23.51
N ALA A 13 7.24 -3.49 23.77
CA ALA A 13 6.16 -4.12 23.03
C ALA A 13 4.75 -3.54 23.36
N GLU A 14 4.54 -2.98 24.54
CA GLU A 14 3.26 -2.36 24.93
C GLU A 14 3.09 -0.93 24.37
N ALA A 15 4.18 -0.25 24.03
CA ALA A 15 4.13 1.10 23.45
C ALA A 15 3.69 1.13 21.98
N ASP A 16 3.82 0.02 21.25
CA ASP A 16 3.54 -0.04 19.80
C ASP A 16 2.06 -0.35 19.49
N SER A 17 1.32 -0.98 20.40
CA SER A 17 -0.11 -1.30 20.22
C SER A 17 -1.04 -0.08 20.37
N SER A 18 -0.57 1.02 20.95
CA SER A 18 -1.34 2.26 21.11
C SER A 18 -1.28 3.21 19.90
N ALA A 19 -0.52 2.86 18.85
CA ALA A 19 -0.28 3.72 17.70
C ALA A 19 -1.47 3.78 16.71
N PHE A 20 -2.42 2.83 16.79
CA PHE A 20 -3.62 2.80 15.94
C PHE A 20 -4.85 3.14 16.77
N GLY A 21 -5.56 4.22 16.42
CA GLY A 21 -6.88 4.50 16.98
C GLY A 21 -7.92 3.47 16.53
N ASP A 22 -9.10 3.44 17.21
CA ASP A 22 -10.18 2.49 16.90
C ASP A 22 -10.59 2.50 15.42
N ALA A 23 -10.60 3.68 14.79
CA ALA A 23 -10.92 3.84 13.37
C ALA A 23 -9.87 3.17 12.45
N ASP A 24 -8.59 3.23 12.80
CA ASP A 24 -7.53 2.62 12.02
C ASP A 24 -7.55 1.10 12.14
N SER A 25 -7.89 0.59 13.32
CA SER A 25 -8.11 -0.83 13.56
C SER A 25 -9.29 -1.37 12.74
N ALA A 26 -10.37 -0.63 12.61
CA ALA A 26 -11.51 -1.00 11.78
C ALA A 26 -11.15 -1.02 10.28
N ILE A 27 -10.40 -0.03 9.79
CA ILE A 27 -9.91 0.01 8.40
C ILE A 27 -9.02 -1.21 8.11
N MET A 28 -8.09 -1.52 9.01
CA MET A 28 -7.22 -2.67 8.89
C MET A 28 -8.01 -3.99 8.87
N ALA A 29 -9.00 -4.14 9.75
CA ALA A 29 -9.85 -5.33 9.80
C ALA A 29 -10.65 -5.53 8.50
N MET A 30 -11.19 -4.45 7.92
CA MET A 30 -11.88 -4.51 6.61
C MET A 30 -10.94 -4.93 5.49
N ALA A 31 -9.73 -4.38 5.46
CA ALA A 31 -8.72 -4.74 4.46
C ALA A 31 -8.28 -6.21 4.57
N VAL A 32 -8.02 -6.68 5.80
CA VAL A 32 -7.70 -8.09 6.06
C VAL A 32 -8.85 -9.00 5.63
N LEU A 33 -10.11 -8.62 5.87
CA LEU A 33 -11.26 -9.40 5.45
C LEU A 33 -11.37 -9.49 3.93
N ALA A 34 -11.13 -8.40 3.21
CA ALA A 34 -11.19 -8.37 1.74
C ALA A 34 -10.14 -9.29 1.09
N GLU A 35 -9.00 -9.46 1.74
CA GLU A 35 -7.88 -10.27 1.27
C GLU A 35 -7.62 -11.51 2.15
N SER A 36 -8.65 -12.01 2.83
CA SER A 36 -8.55 -13.17 3.75
C SER A 36 -8.07 -14.48 3.10
N HIS A 37 -7.91 -14.48 1.78
CA HIS A 37 -7.29 -15.59 1.05
C HIS A 37 -5.75 -15.61 1.18
N ASP A 38 -5.11 -14.51 1.58
CA ASP A 38 -3.67 -14.41 1.82
C ASP A 38 -3.40 -14.44 3.34
N PRO A 39 -2.72 -15.48 3.87
CA PRO A 39 -2.40 -15.58 5.29
C PRO A 39 -1.41 -14.53 5.79
N HIS A 40 -0.67 -13.87 4.89
CA HIS A 40 0.33 -12.86 5.22
C HIS A 40 -0.16 -11.41 5.07
N ILE A 41 -1.45 -11.24 4.74
CA ILE A 41 -2.03 -9.94 4.40
C ILE A 41 -1.78 -8.85 5.46
N GLY A 42 -1.91 -9.15 6.75
CA GLY A 42 -1.73 -8.17 7.81
C GLY A 42 -0.35 -7.50 7.79
N ARG A 43 0.71 -8.28 7.54
CA ARG A 43 2.08 -7.75 7.43
C ARG A 43 2.29 -6.96 6.14
N HIS A 44 1.74 -7.43 5.03
CA HIS A 44 1.74 -6.70 3.77
C HIS A 44 1.13 -5.29 3.94
N LEU A 45 -0.03 -5.18 4.57
CA LEU A 45 -0.69 -3.89 4.81
C LEU A 45 0.14 -2.96 5.70
N LEU A 46 0.81 -3.50 6.72
CA LEU A 46 1.72 -2.71 7.56
C LEU A 46 2.96 -2.26 6.79
N ARG A 47 3.62 -3.16 6.04
CA ARG A 47 4.80 -2.80 5.24
C ARG A 47 4.48 -1.74 4.20
N THR A 48 3.43 -1.93 3.39
CA THR A 48 3.04 -0.96 2.35
C THR A 48 2.66 0.38 2.93
N SER A 49 1.97 0.44 4.08
CA SER A 49 1.66 1.69 4.77
C SER A 49 2.93 2.43 5.22
N ARG A 50 3.94 1.72 5.76
CA ARG A 50 5.23 2.29 6.17
C ARG A 50 6.07 2.73 4.98
N LEU A 51 6.06 1.98 3.88
CA LEU A 51 6.76 2.33 2.63
C LEU A 51 6.18 3.60 2.01
N VAL A 52 4.85 3.69 1.90
CA VAL A 52 4.17 4.91 1.42
C VAL A 52 4.45 6.10 2.32
N ALA A 53 4.44 5.93 3.65
CA ALA A 53 4.80 7.00 4.59
C ALA A 53 6.24 7.49 4.38
N ALA A 54 7.19 6.58 4.13
CA ALA A 54 8.58 6.92 3.87
C ALA A 54 8.74 7.71 2.57
N LEU A 55 8.10 7.27 1.48
CA LEU A 55 8.09 7.97 0.20
C LEU A 55 7.45 9.36 0.30
N ALA A 56 6.30 9.45 0.96
CA ALA A 56 5.62 10.72 1.13
C ALA A 56 6.44 11.72 1.96
N ALA A 57 7.14 11.26 2.99
CA ALA A 57 8.03 12.09 3.80
C ALA A 57 9.23 12.60 3.00
N GLU A 58 9.83 11.78 2.13
CA GLU A 58 10.94 12.15 1.25
C GLU A 58 10.49 13.19 0.21
N LEU A 59 9.33 12.94 -0.42
CA LEU A 59 8.83 13.76 -1.53
C LEU A 59 8.08 15.03 -1.11
N ARG A 60 7.76 15.22 0.19
CA ARG A 60 6.89 16.31 0.66
C ARG A 60 7.38 17.72 0.29
N PHE A 61 8.68 17.90 0.12
CA PHE A 61 9.28 19.18 -0.26
C PHE A 61 9.61 19.28 -1.76
N HIS A 62 9.43 18.18 -2.50
CA HIS A 62 9.65 18.20 -3.93
C HIS A 62 8.54 19.01 -4.63
N ARG A 63 8.91 19.92 -5.56
CA ARG A 63 8.01 20.91 -6.18
C ARG A 63 6.73 20.30 -6.81
N ARG A 64 6.81 19.06 -7.36
CA ARG A 64 5.65 18.38 -7.97
C ARG A 64 4.68 17.80 -6.94
N PHE A 65 5.11 17.57 -5.72
CA PHE A 65 4.36 16.85 -4.70
C PHE A 65 3.95 17.72 -3.52
N ALA A 66 4.64 18.83 -3.26
CA ALA A 66 4.46 19.68 -2.08
C ALA A 66 3.00 20.16 -1.91
N GLY A 67 2.28 20.41 -3.00
CA GLY A 67 0.86 20.81 -2.95
C GLY A 67 -0.07 19.67 -2.50
N THR A 68 0.30 18.42 -2.75
CA THR A 68 -0.49 17.24 -2.37
C THR A 68 0.02 16.63 -1.06
N LEU A 69 1.33 16.51 -0.86
CA LEU A 69 1.95 15.82 0.28
C LEU A 69 2.14 16.78 1.47
N THR A 70 1.09 17.50 1.87
CA THR A 70 1.05 18.21 3.15
C THR A 70 1.03 17.19 4.29
N GLU A 71 1.46 17.60 5.48
CA GLU A 71 1.48 16.72 6.66
C GLU A 71 0.10 16.09 6.95
N ALA A 72 -0.97 16.89 6.86
CA ALA A 72 -2.34 16.41 7.01
C ALA A 72 -2.74 15.39 5.94
N ASN A 73 -2.38 15.63 4.68
CA ASN A 73 -2.70 14.71 3.58
C ASN A 73 -1.87 13.42 3.67
N ILE A 74 -0.60 13.49 4.08
CA ILE A 74 0.24 12.31 4.30
C ILE A 74 -0.42 11.37 5.32
N ALA A 75 -0.89 11.91 6.44
CA ALA A 75 -1.59 11.11 7.44
C ALA A 75 -2.82 10.40 6.87
N LEU A 76 -3.62 11.10 6.04
CA LEU A 76 -4.80 10.50 5.40
C LEU A 76 -4.44 9.47 4.32
N ILE A 77 -3.41 9.74 3.52
CA ILE A 77 -2.93 8.80 2.49
C ILE A 77 -2.46 7.50 3.16
N VAL A 78 -1.62 7.57 4.19
CA VAL A 78 -1.10 6.39 4.89
C VAL A 78 -2.23 5.55 5.49
N ARG A 79 -3.25 6.19 6.08
CA ARG A 79 -4.46 5.51 6.60
C ARG A 79 -5.30 4.86 5.51
N ALA A 80 -5.27 5.39 4.28
CA ALA A 80 -6.02 4.87 3.15
C ALA A 80 -5.32 3.70 2.43
N VAL A 81 -3.99 3.56 2.58
CA VAL A 81 -3.19 2.49 1.95
C VAL A 81 -3.79 1.09 2.12
N PRO A 82 -4.25 0.66 3.32
CA PRO A 82 -4.81 -0.68 3.49
C PRO A 82 -6.01 -0.98 2.58
N LEU A 83 -6.70 0.04 2.07
CA LEU A 83 -7.88 -0.12 1.23
C LEU A 83 -7.56 -0.26 -0.28
N HIS A 84 -6.27 -0.33 -0.67
CA HIS A 84 -5.90 -0.41 -2.10
C HIS A 84 -6.57 -1.59 -2.81
N ASP A 85 -6.67 -2.71 -2.15
CA ASP A 85 -7.19 -3.98 -2.66
C ASP A 85 -8.58 -4.37 -2.11
N ILE A 86 -9.31 -3.41 -1.48
CA ILE A 86 -10.65 -3.67 -0.88
C ILE A 86 -11.64 -4.30 -1.87
N GLY A 87 -11.49 -4.01 -3.17
CA GLY A 87 -12.34 -4.57 -4.22
C GLY A 87 -12.11 -6.05 -4.51
N LYS A 88 -11.04 -6.67 -4.00
CA LYS A 88 -10.83 -8.13 -4.09
C LYS A 88 -11.96 -8.91 -3.43
N ALA A 89 -12.69 -8.32 -2.47
CA ALA A 89 -13.89 -8.90 -1.88
C ALA A 89 -14.99 -9.24 -2.92
N SER A 90 -14.96 -8.63 -4.10
CA SER A 90 -15.90 -8.89 -5.20
C SER A 90 -15.37 -9.83 -6.28
N VAL A 91 -14.13 -10.28 -6.18
CA VAL A 91 -13.52 -11.22 -7.14
C VAL A 91 -13.81 -12.65 -6.70
N ASP A 92 -14.07 -13.53 -7.68
CA ASP A 92 -14.32 -14.95 -7.40
C ASP A 92 -13.14 -15.56 -6.60
N PRO A 93 -13.39 -16.15 -5.43
CA PRO A 93 -12.35 -16.81 -4.63
C PRO A 93 -11.56 -17.88 -5.39
N ALA A 94 -12.14 -18.51 -6.42
CA ALA A 94 -11.44 -19.48 -7.27
C ALA A 94 -10.32 -18.81 -8.09
N ILE A 95 -10.52 -17.56 -8.51
CA ILE A 95 -9.51 -16.76 -9.22
C ILE A 95 -8.42 -16.29 -8.24
N LEU A 96 -8.82 -15.79 -7.06
CA LEU A 96 -7.88 -15.30 -6.04
C LEU A 96 -6.92 -16.39 -5.54
N ARG A 97 -7.41 -17.63 -5.43
CA ARG A 97 -6.65 -18.78 -4.90
C ARG A 97 -6.03 -19.67 -5.99
N LYS A 98 -6.16 -19.29 -7.25
CA LYS A 98 -5.69 -20.15 -8.36
C LYS A 98 -4.18 -20.38 -8.28
N PRO A 99 -3.70 -21.62 -8.17
CA PRO A 99 -2.29 -21.92 -8.25
C PRO A 99 -1.81 -21.83 -9.70
N GLY A 100 -1.14 -20.74 -10.06
CA GLY A 100 -0.59 -20.56 -11.40
C GLY A 100 -1.10 -19.32 -12.13
N ARG A 101 -0.89 -19.28 -13.44
CA ARG A 101 -1.26 -18.12 -14.26
C ARG A 101 -2.76 -18.05 -14.47
N LEU A 102 -3.30 -16.84 -14.43
CA LEU A 102 -4.70 -16.57 -14.81
C LEU A 102 -4.85 -16.63 -16.33
N THR A 103 -6.02 -17.11 -16.80
CA THR A 103 -6.40 -16.94 -18.21
C THR A 103 -6.67 -15.45 -18.50
N PRO A 104 -6.77 -15.04 -19.79
CA PRO A 104 -7.13 -13.65 -20.12
C PRO A 104 -8.46 -13.21 -19.49
N GLU A 105 -9.46 -14.09 -19.43
CA GLU A 105 -10.78 -13.84 -18.85
C GLU A 105 -10.69 -13.69 -17.32
N GLU A 106 -9.97 -14.60 -16.66
CA GLU A 106 -9.72 -14.53 -15.22
C GLU A 106 -8.90 -13.29 -14.87
N PHE A 107 -7.91 -12.92 -15.70
CA PHE A 107 -7.14 -11.70 -15.50
C PHE A 107 -8.02 -10.45 -15.64
N THR A 108 -8.96 -10.45 -16.58
CA THR A 108 -9.96 -9.39 -16.74
C THR A 108 -10.84 -9.28 -15.49
N ALA A 109 -11.31 -10.42 -14.95
CA ALA A 109 -12.06 -10.44 -13.70
C ALA A 109 -11.20 -9.97 -12.51
N MET A 110 -9.92 -10.37 -12.42
CA MET A 110 -9.00 -9.89 -11.39
C MET A 110 -8.83 -8.37 -11.45
N ARG A 111 -8.64 -7.78 -12.63
CA ARG A 111 -8.47 -6.33 -12.80
C ARG A 111 -9.65 -5.52 -12.27
N SER A 112 -10.86 -6.11 -12.24
CA SER A 112 -12.07 -5.42 -11.75
C SER A 112 -11.98 -5.01 -10.27
N HIS A 113 -11.03 -5.57 -9.46
CA HIS A 113 -10.88 -5.16 -8.06
C HIS A 113 -10.64 -3.65 -7.93
N THR A 114 -9.91 -3.03 -8.88
CA THR A 114 -9.61 -1.59 -8.84
C THR A 114 -10.88 -0.74 -9.01
N THR A 115 -11.69 -1.06 -10.00
CA THR A 115 -12.96 -0.36 -10.27
C THR A 115 -14.02 -0.65 -9.21
N ASN A 116 -14.13 -1.90 -8.76
CA ASN A 116 -15.10 -2.31 -7.75
C ASN A 116 -14.74 -1.73 -6.37
N GLY A 117 -13.45 -1.71 -6.01
CA GLY A 117 -12.96 -1.07 -4.78
C GLY A 117 -13.27 0.42 -4.77
N ARG A 118 -12.93 1.12 -5.84
CA ARG A 118 -13.27 2.54 -5.99
C ARG A 118 -14.78 2.78 -5.91
N ALA A 119 -15.59 1.99 -6.61
CA ALA A 119 -17.05 2.14 -6.59
C ALA A 119 -17.66 1.92 -5.19
N ALA A 120 -17.15 0.95 -4.42
CA ALA A 120 -17.57 0.71 -3.05
C ALA A 120 -17.25 1.90 -2.12
N LEU A 121 -16.06 2.51 -2.28
CA LEU A 121 -15.66 3.69 -1.52
C LEU A 121 -16.47 4.93 -1.91
N GLU A 122 -16.78 5.11 -3.20
CA GLU A 122 -17.65 6.18 -3.69
C GLU A 122 -19.09 6.03 -3.17
N ALA A 123 -19.63 4.80 -3.14
CA ALA A 123 -20.93 4.53 -2.54
C ALA A 123 -20.95 4.84 -1.03
N SER A 124 -19.86 4.53 -0.32
CA SER A 124 -19.70 4.90 1.10
C SER A 124 -19.70 6.41 1.29
N ALA A 125 -19.05 7.16 0.41
CA ALA A 125 -19.07 8.63 0.43
C ALA A 125 -20.49 9.19 0.25
N GLN A 126 -21.26 8.62 -0.68
CA GLN A 126 -22.66 9.02 -0.90
C GLN A 126 -23.52 8.76 0.33
N ALA A 127 -23.38 7.58 0.95
CA ALA A 127 -24.12 7.20 2.17
C ALA A 127 -23.78 8.10 3.38
N LEU A 128 -22.56 8.63 3.43
CA LEU A 128 -22.10 9.55 4.48
C LEU A 128 -22.39 11.04 4.18
N GLY A 129 -23.07 11.34 3.09
CA GLY A 129 -23.44 12.71 2.71
C GLY A 129 -22.34 13.49 1.98
N GLY A 130 -21.26 12.85 1.52
CA GLY A 130 -20.25 13.49 0.68
C GLY A 130 -18.86 12.86 0.75
N MET A 131 -18.02 13.27 -0.19
CA MET A 131 -16.64 12.82 -0.32
C MET A 131 -15.74 13.53 0.72
N THR A 132 -15.26 12.78 1.70
CA THR A 132 -14.27 13.29 2.66
C THR A 132 -12.86 13.23 2.05
N PRO A 133 -11.88 14.01 2.55
CA PRO A 133 -10.49 13.91 2.09
C PRO A 133 -9.90 12.50 2.24
N PHE A 134 -10.24 11.76 3.30
CA PHE A 134 -9.83 10.37 3.47
C PHE A 134 -10.38 9.46 2.37
N LEU A 135 -11.70 9.50 2.12
CA LEU A 135 -12.33 8.67 1.09
C LEU A 135 -11.83 9.03 -0.32
N ARG A 136 -11.51 10.30 -0.56
CA ARG A 136 -10.89 10.72 -1.83
C ARG A 136 -9.56 9.99 -2.04
N PHE A 137 -8.64 10.00 -1.06
CA PHE A 137 -7.36 9.29 -1.18
C PHE A 137 -7.55 7.77 -1.28
N ALA A 138 -8.51 7.19 -0.55
CA ALA A 138 -8.83 5.77 -0.66
C ALA A 138 -9.32 5.41 -2.08
N CYS A 139 -10.20 6.22 -2.69
CA CYS A 139 -10.64 6.06 -4.07
C CYS A 139 -9.50 6.21 -5.08
N GLU A 140 -8.62 7.20 -4.88
CA GLU A 140 -7.44 7.41 -5.73
C GLU A 140 -6.51 6.20 -5.69
N ILE A 141 -6.24 5.66 -4.50
CA ILE A 141 -5.37 4.49 -4.30
C ILE A 141 -6.04 3.24 -4.88
N ALA A 142 -7.26 2.90 -4.47
CA ALA A 142 -7.93 1.69 -4.93
C ALA A 142 -8.14 1.68 -6.45
N GLY A 143 -8.52 2.82 -7.02
CA GLY A 143 -8.77 2.95 -8.46
C GLY A 143 -7.51 3.10 -9.31
N GLY A 144 -6.35 3.48 -8.74
CA GLY A 144 -5.20 3.90 -9.54
C GLY A 144 -3.87 3.19 -9.25
N HIS A 145 -3.76 2.34 -8.22
CA HIS A 145 -2.48 1.72 -7.85
C HIS A 145 -1.94 0.73 -8.90
N GLN A 146 -2.76 0.29 -9.84
CA GLN A 146 -2.40 -0.57 -10.97
C GLN A 146 -2.18 0.21 -12.28
N GLU A 147 -2.30 1.54 -12.25
CA GLU A 147 -1.91 2.37 -13.37
C GLU A 147 -0.38 2.41 -13.49
N LYS A 148 0.12 2.61 -14.71
CA LYS A 148 1.55 2.74 -14.99
C LYS A 148 1.85 4.09 -15.60
N TRP A 149 3.03 4.62 -15.31
CA TRP A 149 3.43 5.94 -15.75
C TRP A 149 3.33 6.14 -17.27
N ASP A 150 3.61 5.10 -18.04
CA ASP A 150 3.54 5.09 -19.51
C ASP A 150 2.12 4.95 -20.08
N GLY A 151 1.09 4.76 -19.23
CA GLY A 151 -0.29 4.55 -19.64
C GLY A 151 -0.63 3.10 -20.02
N SER A 152 0.29 2.15 -19.89
CA SER A 152 0.03 0.73 -20.15
C SER A 152 -0.68 0.00 -19.00
N GLY A 153 -0.98 0.71 -17.91
CA GLY A 153 -1.67 0.20 -16.73
C GLY A 153 -3.18 0.06 -16.89
N TYR A 154 -3.86 -0.13 -15.78
CA TYR A 154 -5.32 -0.23 -15.72
C TYR A 154 -5.87 0.37 -14.41
N PRO A 155 -7.16 0.70 -14.31
CA PRO A 155 -8.26 0.38 -15.24
C PRO A 155 -8.49 1.44 -16.33
N ALA A 156 -8.01 2.69 -16.14
CA ALA A 156 -8.33 3.82 -17.02
C ALA A 156 -7.21 4.16 -18.01
N ALA A 157 -6.08 3.44 -17.96
CA ALA A 157 -4.88 3.71 -18.76
C ALA A 157 -4.39 5.16 -18.62
N LEU A 158 -4.42 5.67 -17.38
CA LEU A 158 -3.90 7.00 -17.06
C LEU A 158 -2.38 7.01 -17.25
N ALA A 159 -1.85 8.11 -17.78
CA ALA A 159 -0.42 8.27 -17.99
C ALA A 159 0.15 9.49 -17.25
N GLY A 160 1.38 9.37 -16.80
CA GLY A 160 2.13 10.47 -16.20
C GLY A 160 1.41 11.09 -14.99
N GLU A 161 1.32 12.40 -15.00
CA GLU A 161 0.72 13.16 -13.89
C GLU A 161 -0.82 13.05 -13.81
N ALA A 162 -1.49 12.43 -14.79
CA ALA A 162 -2.90 12.11 -14.69
C ALA A 162 -3.17 11.02 -13.62
N ILE A 163 -2.16 10.20 -13.28
CA ILE A 163 -2.26 9.26 -12.17
C ILE A 163 -2.18 10.04 -10.84
N PRO A 164 -3.14 9.88 -9.92
CA PRO A 164 -3.10 10.55 -8.62
C PRO A 164 -1.80 10.25 -7.84
N VAL A 165 -1.28 11.24 -7.12
CA VAL A 165 -0.02 11.11 -6.35
C VAL A 165 -0.08 9.91 -5.40
N ALA A 166 -1.17 9.75 -4.65
CA ALA A 166 -1.34 8.66 -3.70
C ALA A 166 -1.26 7.27 -4.38
N ALA A 167 -1.82 7.14 -5.60
CA ALA A 167 -1.74 5.91 -6.38
C ALA A 167 -0.31 5.63 -6.88
N ARG A 168 0.43 6.67 -7.31
CA ARG A 168 1.83 6.53 -7.74
C ARG A 168 2.74 6.04 -6.61
N LEU A 169 2.55 6.56 -5.38
CA LEU A 169 3.28 6.09 -4.20
C LEU A 169 2.94 4.64 -3.88
N MET A 170 1.63 4.29 -3.93
CA MET A 170 1.17 2.93 -3.65
C MET A 170 1.70 1.92 -4.67
N ALA A 171 1.72 2.25 -5.96
CA ALA A 171 2.23 1.37 -7.01
C ALA A 171 3.68 0.91 -6.75
N VAL A 172 4.55 1.82 -6.31
CA VAL A 172 5.94 1.49 -5.97
C VAL A 172 6.00 0.64 -4.70
N ALA A 173 5.24 1.00 -3.66
CA ALA A 173 5.24 0.30 -2.37
C ALA A 173 4.73 -1.14 -2.52
N ASP A 174 3.65 -1.34 -3.27
CA ASP A 174 3.05 -2.66 -3.52
C ASP A 174 3.99 -3.57 -4.32
N VAL A 175 4.58 -3.05 -5.41
CA VAL A 175 5.54 -3.82 -6.22
C VAL A 175 6.78 -4.17 -5.42
N TYR A 176 7.36 -3.23 -4.64
CA TYR A 176 8.51 -3.52 -3.80
C TYR A 176 8.19 -4.62 -2.79
N ASP A 177 7.08 -4.49 -2.06
CA ASP A 177 6.66 -5.49 -1.08
C ASP A 177 6.44 -6.87 -1.73
N ALA A 178 5.76 -6.89 -2.86
CA ALA A 178 5.56 -8.12 -3.63
C ALA A 178 6.88 -8.76 -4.09
N LEU A 179 7.92 -7.99 -4.36
CA LEU A 179 9.24 -8.51 -4.78
C LEU A 179 10.01 -9.12 -3.61
N VAL A 180 10.03 -8.46 -2.45
CA VAL A 180 10.82 -8.89 -1.28
C VAL A 180 10.11 -9.91 -0.40
N THR A 181 8.85 -10.24 -0.69
CA THR A 181 8.06 -11.25 0.03
C THR A 181 8.01 -12.55 -0.77
N ALA A 182 8.24 -13.70 -0.10
CA ALA A 182 8.06 -15.00 -0.72
C ALA A 182 6.57 -15.26 -1.01
N ARG A 183 6.28 -15.83 -2.18
CA ARG A 183 4.94 -16.27 -2.56
C ARG A 183 4.96 -17.77 -2.84
N THR A 184 3.81 -18.44 -2.77
CA THR A 184 3.67 -19.88 -2.95
C THR A 184 4.40 -20.42 -4.20
N TYR A 185 4.50 -19.60 -5.25
CA TYR A 185 5.09 -19.98 -6.55
C TYR A 185 6.42 -19.29 -6.86
N ARG A 186 6.95 -18.44 -5.95
CA ARG A 186 8.18 -17.67 -6.18
C ARG A 186 8.89 -17.33 -4.86
N PRO A 187 10.20 -17.60 -4.74
CA PRO A 187 10.99 -17.09 -3.62
C PRO A 187 11.07 -15.57 -3.62
N ALA A 188 11.34 -14.97 -2.48
CA ALA A 188 11.62 -13.55 -2.36
C ALA A 188 12.88 -13.18 -3.17
N PHE A 189 12.85 -12.03 -3.83
CA PHE A 189 14.06 -11.40 -4.34
C PHE A 189 14.83 -10.71 -3.20
N THR A 190 16.12 -10.47 -3.41
CA THR A 190 16.88 -9.63 -2.48
C THR A 190 16.42 -8.18 -2.59
N HIS A 191 16.69 -7.40 -1.55
CA HIS A 191 16.41 -5.98 -1.54
C HIS A 191 17.07 -5.28 -2.73
N GLU A 192 18.35 -5.57 -3.01
CA GLU A 192 19.12 -4.98 -4.11
C GLU A 192 18.47 -5.27 -5.47
N THR A 193 18.00 -6.50 -5.66
CA THR A 193 17.28 -6.89 -6.87
C THR A 193 15.96 -6.13 -7.00
N ALA A 194 15.20 -5.98 -5.90
CA ALA A 194 13.94 -5.26 -5.91
C ALA A 194 14.14 -3.76 -6.24
N VAL A 195 15.13 -3.12 -5.63
CA VAL A 195 15.49 -1.71 -5.89
C VAL A 195 15.93 -1.54 -7.35
N GLU A 196 16.75 -2.45 -7.88
CA GLU A 196 17.16 -2.41 -9.28
C GLU A 196 15.97 -2.55 -10.24
N MET A 197 15.00 -3.43 -9.94
CA MET A 197 13.77 -3.56 -10.75
C MET A 197 12.92 -2.29 -10.71
N ILE A 198 12.84 -1.59 -9.57
CA ILE A 198 12.17 -0.30 -9.49
C ILE A 198 12.90 0.74 -10.33
N ARG A 199 14.24 0.78 -10.27
CA ARG A 199 15.08 1.68 -11.09
C ARG A 199 14.87 1.45 -12.58
N GLN A 200 14.77 0.20 -13.02
CA GLN A 200 14.50 -0.16 -14.41
C GLN A 200 13.09 0.23 -14.87
N GLY A 201 12.10 0.20 -13.96
CA GLY A 201 10.73 0.63 -14.24
C GLY A 201 10.50 2.15 -14.23
N ARG A 202 11.57 2.94 -13.99
CA ARG A 202 11.54 4.41 -13.96
C ARG A 202 11.06 4.99 -15.29
N GLY A 203 9.99 5.78 -15.28
CA GLY A 203 9.42 6.41 -16.49
C GLY A 203 8.56 5.49 -17.36
N GLU A 204 8.48 4.21 -17.02
CA GLU A 204 7.59 3.22 -17.65
C GLU A 204 6.51 2.80 -16.67
N HIS A 205 6.85 1.97 -15.71
CA HIS A 205 5.92 1.55 -14.66
C HIS A 205 5.71 2.64 -13.62
N PHE A 206 6.79 3.28 -13.17
CA PHE A 206 6.80 4.20 -12.03
C PHE A 206 7.06 5.64 -12.44
N ASP A 207 6.44 6.56 -11.69
CA ASP A 207 6.80 7.98 -11.75
C ASP A 207 8.32 8.12 -11.53
N PRO A 208 9.03 8.82 -12.43
CA PRO A 208 10.49 8.99 -12.32
C PRO A 208 10.95 9.53 -10.97
N ASP A 209 10.25 10.54 -10.42
CA ASP A 209 10.65 11.16 -9.16
C ASP A 209 10.33 10.25 -7.95
N VAL A 210 9.29 9.41 -8.03
CA VAL A 210 8.97 8.42 -6.99
C VAL A 210 10.00 7.29 -7.01
N ALA A 211 10.39 6.81 -8.20
CA ALA A 211 11.45 5.82 -8.33
C ALA A 211 12.80 6.35 -7.83
N ASP A 212 13.16 7.60 -8.17
CA ASP A 212 14.39 8.24 -7.68
C ASP A 212 14.37 8.39 -6.15
N ALA A 213 13.21 8.70 -5.55
CA ALA A 213 13.07 8.77 -4.09
C ALA A 213 13.34 7.42 -3.42
N VAL A 214 12.94 6.28 -4.02
CA VAL A 214 13.30 4.95 -3.49
C VAL A 214 14.80 4.78 -3.39
N LEU A 215 15.55 5.20 -4.43
CA LEU A 215 17.02 5.08 -4.43
C LEU A 215 17.68 5.93 -3.33
N VAL A 216 17.08 7.08 -2.99
CA VAL A 216 17.57 7.94 -1.90
C VAL A 216 17.33 7.31 -0.53
N ILE A 217 16.20 6.62 -0.34
CA ILE A 217 15.81 6.05 0.96
C ILE A 217 15.84 4.51 0.98
N GLU A 218 16.62 3.86 0.12
CA GLU A 218 16.63 2.39 -0.04
C GLU A 218 16.90 1.64 1.27
N GLU A 219 17.79 2.14 2.12
CA GLU A 219 18.08 1.53 3.42
C GLU A 219 16.85 1.58 4.36
N ARG A 220 16.02 2.61 4.26
CA ARG A 220 14.76 2.67 5.01
C ARG A 220 13.76 1.65 4.50
N PHE A 221 13.70 1.42 3.18
CA PHE A 221 12.89 0.36 2.58
C PHE A 221 13.33 -1.02 3.07
N ARG A 222 14.65 -1.27 3.10
CA ARG A 222 15.25 -2.49 3.65
C ARG A 222 14.85 -2.70 5.12
N ALA A 223 14.97 -1.67 5.95
CA ALA A 223 14.64 -1.74 7.37
C ALA A 223 13.15 -2.06 7.59
N ILE A 224 12.23 -1.43 6.83
CA ILE A 224 10.79 -1.70 6.91
C ILE A 224 10.49 -3.15 6.51
N ALA A 225 11.10 -3.64 5.42
CA ALA A 225 10.90 -5.02 4.98
C ALA A 225 11.37 -6.04 6.04
N ALA A 226 12.48 -5.76 6.73
CA ALA A 226 13.02 -6.61 7.78
C ALA A 226 12.17 -6.57 9.07
N GLU A 227 11.66 -5.41 9.47
CA GLU A 227 10.83 -5.22 10.68
C GLU A 227 9.56 -6.05 10.64
N PHE A 228 8.94 -6.15 9.47
CA PHE A 228 7.67 -6.88 9.26
C PHE A 228 7.87 -8.17 8.45
N ALA A 229 9.08 -8.76 8.47
CA ALA A 229 9.33 -10.01 7.78
C ALA A 229 8.38 -11.12 8.29
N ASP A 230 7.90 -11.95 7.36
CA ASP A 230 7.07 -13.08 7.74
C ASP A 230 7.90 -14.05 8.62
N ALA A 231 7.28 -14.56 9.70
CA ALA A 231 7.93 -15.56 10.53
C ALA A 231 8.15 -16.82 9.67
N THR A 232 9.40 -17.23 9.55
CA THR A 232 9.82 -18.49 8.89
C THR A 232 9.28 -19.70 9.65
#